data_9a6720f61ef40b78e088b2a7f234aa15
#
_entry.id   9a6720f61ef40b78e088b2a7f234aa15
#
_cell.length_a   1.000
_cell.length_b   1.000
_cell.length_c   1.000
_cell.angle_alpha   90.00
_cell.angle_beta   90.00
_cell.angle_gamma   90.00
#
_symmetry.space_group_name_H-M   'P 1'
#
loop_
_entity.id
_entity.type
_entity.pdbx_description
1 polymer ?
#
loop_
_entity_poly.entity_id
_entity_poly.type
_entity_poly.pdbx_seq_one_letter_code
_entity_poly.pdbx_strand_id
1 'polypeptide(L)'
;MKNKKEIKVSDLIAKIIKSYDVKKVFAITGGASIHMIHSIAEINGVDYIPMHHEQGCGMAADGYSRVTNNIGVALATSGPGATNLITAICCSWFDSIPVLYITGQVTRFRMKGTLGVRQIGFQETEIISMVKSITKYSTQIKSKNEIVSKFKKAIQIAKSGRPGPVLIDIPDDIQRESIKNINLSKTNLVNKYI
;
A
#
# COMPACT_ATOMS: atom_id res chain seq x y z
N MET A 1 -8.38 25.16 22.40
CA MET A 1 -8.50 24.17 21.32
C MET A 1 -7.09 23.69 20.97
N LYS A 2 -6.75 22.39 21.23
CA LYS A 2 -5.43 21.86 20.88
C LYS A 2 -5.32 21.85 19.35
N ASN A 3 -4.40 22.63 18.78
CA ASN A 3 -4.05 22.59 17.37
C ASN A 3 -3.78 21.13 16.96
N LYS A 4 -4.67 20.53 16.17
CA LYS A 4 -4.42 19.21 15.58
C LYS A 4 -3.27 19.39 14.60
N LYS A 5 -2.06 19.01 15.03
CA LYS A 5 -0.84 19.10 14.25
C LYS A 5 -1.08 18.36 12.92
N GLU A 6 -0.76 18.99 11.80
CA GLU A 6 -0.78 18.33 10.50
C GLU A 6 0.33 17.30 10.41
N ILE A 7 0.12 16.25 9.63
CA ILE A 7 1.13 15.25 9.31
C ILE A 7 1.14 15.00 7.80
N LYS A 8 2.25 14.54 7.29
CA LYS A 8 2.37 14.12 5.89
C LYS A 8 1.55 12.85 5.66
N VAL A 9 0.92 12.72 4.50
CA VAL A 9 0.10 11.54 4.15
C VAL A 9 0.91 10.25 4.24
N SER A 10 2.16 10.23 3.77
CA SER A 10 3.01 9.04 3.90
C SER A 10 3.30 8.66 5.36
N ASP A 11 3.41 9.64 6.28
CA ASP A 11 3.55 9.36 7.71
C ASP A 11 2.25 8.77 8.30
N LEU A 12 1.10 9.25 7.81
CA LEU A 12 -0.20 8.66 8.19
C LEU A 12 -0.30 7.22 7.71
N ILE A 13 0.15 6.91 6.48
CA ILE A 13 0.18 5.54 5.95
C ILE A 13 1.04 4.63 6.84
N ALA A 14 2.26 5.06 7.20
CA ALA A 14 3.13 4.31 8.10
C ALA A 14 2.47 4.06 9.47
N LYS A 15 1.77 5.07 10.03
CA LYS A 15 0.99 4.91 11.27
C LYS A 15 -0.17 3.93 11.11
N ILE A 16 -0.86 3.92 9.98
CA ILE A 16 -1.92 2.95 9.71
C ILE A 16 -1.34 1.54 9.69
N ILE A 17 -0.28 1.29 8.93
CA ILE A 17 0.39 -0.02 8.87
C ILE A 17 0.78 -0.49 10.28
N LYS A 18 1.43 0.37 11.06
CA LYS A 18 1.78 0.08 12.45
C LYS A 18 0.56 -0.25 13.32
N SER A 19 -0.56 0.43 13.13
CA SER A 19 -1.79 0.24 13.93
C SER A 19 -2.44 -1.14 13.75
N TYR A 20 -2.10 -1.86 12.67
CA TYR A 20 -2.48 -3.25 12.43
C TYR A 20 -1.43 -4.26 12.91
N ASP A 21 -0.51 -3.83 13.75
CA ASP A 21 0.55 -4.65 14.34
C ASP A 21 1.51 -5.29 13.31
N VAL A 22 1.63 -4.68 12.14
CA VAL A 22 2.63 -5.07 11.14
C VAL A 22 4.01 -4.63 11.63
N LYS A 23 4.94 -5.56 11.72
CA LYS A 23 6.31 -5.31 12.20
C LYS A 23 7.33 -5.16 11.07
N LYS A 24 7.03 -5.68 9.88
CA LYS A 24 7.95 -5.66 8.75
C LYS A 24 7.22 -5.26 7.46
N VAL A 25 7.84 -4.39 6.68
CA VAL A 25 7.42 -4.01 5.33
C VAL A 25 8.54 -4.33 4.37
N PHE A 26 8.27 -5.19 3.39
CA PHE A 26 9.23 -5.62 2.37
C PHE A 26 9.12 -4.70 1.16
N ALA A 27 10.22 -4.07 0.75
CA ALA A 27 10.14 -3.08 -0.30
C ALA A 27 11.42 -2.91 -1.12
N ILE A 28 11.26 -2.37 -2.33
CA ILE A 28 12.32 -1.76 -3.11
C ILE A 28 12.01 -0.28 -3.27
N THR A 29 13.04 0.54 -3.08
CA THR A 29 12.92 1.98 -3.26
C THR A 29 12.74 2.36 -4.74
N GLY A 30 12.04 3.47 -4.97
CA GLY A 30 11.85 4.02 -6.30
C GLY A 30 11.18 5.39 -6.24
N GLY A 31 11.32 6.19 -7.29
CA GLY A 31 10.90 7.59 -7.29
C GLY A 31 9.45 7.82 -6.86
N ALA A 32 8.52 7.02 -7.36
CA ALA A 32 7.10 7.19 -7.06
C ALA A 32 6.67 6.62 -5.68
N SER A 33 7.58 6.03 -4.90
CA SER A 33 7.29 5.47 -3.57
C SER A 33 8.20 6.01 -2.47
N ILE A 34 9.14 6.89 -2.80
CA ILE A 34 10.21 7.32 -1.88
C ILE A 34 9.66 7.93 -0.59
N HIS A 35 8.57 8.69 -0.64
CA HIS A 35 7.98 9.30 0.54
C HIS A 35 7.38 8.28 1.50
N MET A 36 6.75 7.21 0.98
CA MET A 36 6.24 6.12 1.80
C MET A 36 7.37 5.31 2.44
N ILE A 37 8.41 5.00 1.66
CA ILE A 37 9.59 4.28 2.16
C ILE A 37 10.27 5.06 3.29
N HIS A 38 10.51 6.36 3.08
CA HIS A 38 11.07 7.22 4.12
C HIS A 38 10.22 7.19 5.40
N SER A 39 8.90 7.35 5.29
CA SER A 39 8.01 7.37 6.45
C SER A 39 7.94 6.01 7.17
N ILE A 40 8.08 4.90 6.44
CA ILE A 40 8.15 3.56 7.03
C ILE A 40 9.50 3.35 7.75
N ALA A 41 10.60 3.80 7.16
CA ALA A 41 11.92 3.69 7.77
C ALA A 41 12.05 4.52 9.06
N GLU A 42 11.37 5.66 9.14
CA GLU A 42 11.41 6.56 10.31
C GLU A 42 10.44 6.18 11.44
N ILE A 43 9.45 5.34 11.17
CA ILE A 43 8.47 5.00 12.21
C ILE A 43 8.98 3.91 13.14
N ASN A 44 9.09 4.19 14.44
CA ASN A 44 9.50 3.20 15.42
C ASN A 44 8.54 1.99 15.46
N GLY A 45 9.11 0.77 15.47
CA GLY A 45 8.37 -0.49 15.64
C GLY A 45 7.78 -1.06 14.34
N VAL A 46 8.21 -0.57 13.20
CA VAL A 46 8.04 -1.20 11.88
C VAL A 46 9.39 -1.20 11.19
N ASP A 47 9.89 -2.35 10.82
CA ASP A 47 11.14 -2.48 10.10
C ASP A 47 10.91 -2.36 8.59
N TYR A 48 11.67 -1.51 7.92
CA TYR A 48 11.82 -1.51 6.48
C TYR A 48 12.83 -2.60 6.09
N ILE A 49 12.38 -3.57 5.31
CA ILE A 49 13.23 -4.67 4.81
C ILE A 49 13.51 -4.45 3.33
N PRO A 50 14.71 -3.95 2.96
CA PRO A 50 15.08 -3.77 1.57
C PRO A 50 15.29 -5.13 0.90
N MET A 51 14.76 -5.27 -0.31
CA MET A 51 14.85 -6.48 -1.12
C MET A 51 15.56 -6.19 -2.44
N HIS A 52 15.92 -7.23 -3.19
CA HIS A 52 16.62 -7.10 -4.47
C HIS A 52 15.70 -7.17 -5.71
N HIS A 53 14.45 -7.61 -5.51
CA HIS A 53 13.44 -7.71 -6.57
C HIS A 53 12.04 -7.62 -5.96
N GLU A 54 11.10 -6.94 -6.64
CA GLU A 54 9.74 -6.71 -6.11
C GLU A 54 8.94 -8.00 -5.97
N GLN A 55 9.14 -8.98 -6.86
CA GLN A 55 8.54 -10.31 -6.68
C GLN A 55 8.98 -10.93 -5.35
N GLY A 56 10.26 -10.78 -4.99
CA GLY A 56 10.77 -11.20 -3.68
C GLY A 56 10.12 -10.45 -2.52
N CYS A 57 9.85 -9.13 -2.67
CA CYS A 57 9.09 -8.36 -1.67
C CYS A 57 7.71 -8.97 -1.41
N GLY A 58 6.99 -9.26 -2.48
CA GLY A 58 5.65 -9.84 -2.38
C GLY A 58 5.67 -11.24 -1.78
N MET A 59 6.62 -12.10 -2.18
CA MET A 59 6.79 -13.44 -1.63
C MET A 59 7.19 -13.42 -0.15
N ALA A 60 8.04 -12.48 0.26
CA ALA A 60 8.40 -12.30 1.66
C ALA A 60 7.22 -11.79 2.51
N ALA A 61 6.39 -10.89 1.96
CA ALA A 61 5.17 -10.44 2.61
C ALA A 61 4.14 -11.58 2.76
N ASP A 62 4.02 -12.44 1.75
CA ASP A 62 3.20 -13.65 1.80
C ASP A 62 3.69 -14.60 2.90
N GLY A 63 4.98 -14.92 2.91
CA GLY A 63 5.59 -15.75 3.96
C GLY A 63 5.42 -15.16 5.36
N TYR A 64 5.59 -13.84 5.50
CA TYR A 64 5.34 -13.14 6.76
C TYR A 64 3.90 -13.31 7.23
N SER A 65 2.94 -13.17 6.31
CA SER A 65 1.52 -13.34 6.63
C SER A 65 1.21 -14.76 7.15
N ARG A 66 1.78 -15.78 6.52
CA ARG A 66 1.61 -17.20 6.92
C ARG A 66 2.15 -17.47 8.32
N VAL A 67 3.35 -16.96 8.62
CA VAL A 67 4.03 -17.23 9.89
C VAL A 67 3.39 -16.46 11.05
N THR A 68 2.96 -15.22 10.81
CA THR A 68 2.45 -14.33 11.87
C THR A 68 0.94 -14.36 12.06
N ASN A 69 0.19 -15.01 11.16
CA ASN A 69 -1.28 -14.92 11.08
C ASN A 69 -1.78 -13.46 11.00
N ASN A 70 -0.94 -12.56 10.50
CA ASN A 70 -1.28 -11.17 10.29
C ASN A 70 -1.16 -10.80 8.82
N ILE A 71 -1.58 -9.59 8.45
CA ILE A 71 -1.46 -9.12 7.07
C ILE A 71 0.03 -8.88 6.73
N GLY A 72 0.49 -9.44 5.60
CA GLY A 72 1.78 -9.09 5.02
C GLY A 72 1.72 -7.75 4.30
N VAL A 73 2.83 -7.02 4.20
CA VAL A 73 2.90 -5.75 3.46
C VAL A 73 4.10 -5.73 2.55
N ALA A 74 3.84 -5.54 1.25
CA ALA A 74 4.85 -5.29 0.23
C ALA A 74 4.65 -3.93 -0.42
N LEU A 75 5.74 -3.19 -0.68
CA LEU A 75 5.71 -1.87 -1.27
C LEU A 75 6.68 -1.78 -2.45
N ALA A 76 6.21 -1.23 -3.57
CA ALA A 76 7.00 -1.01 -4.78
C ALA A 76 6.70 0.36 -5.40
N THR A 77 7.54 0.78 -6.33
CA THR A 77 7.33 1.99 -7.12
C THR A 77 6.35 1.74 -8.28
N SER A 78 6.14 2.74 -9.14
CA SER A 78 5.35 2.64 -10.36
C SER A 78 6.02 1.80 -11.45
N GLY A 79 5.32 1.57 -12.55
CA GLY A 79 5.86 0.93 -13.75
C GLY A 79 6.35 -0.49 -13.50
N PRO A 80 7.59 -0.81 -13.88
CA PRO A 80 8.16 -2.15 -13.72
C PRO A 80 8.20 -2.61 -12.26
N GLY A 81 8.36 -1.70 -11.31
CA GLY A 81 8.28 -2.04 -9.88
C GLY A 81 6.91 -2.59 -9.50
N ALA A 82 5.84 -1.95 -9.95
CA ALA A 82 4.48 -2.41 -9.71
C ALA A 82 4.19 -3.73 -10.45
N THR A 83 4.59 -3.85 -11.73
CA THR A 83 4.32 -5.08 -12.51
C THR A 83 5.12 -6.29 -12.02
N ASN A 84 6.31 -6.10 -11.46
CA ASN A 84 7.08 -7.18 -10.85
C ASN A 84 6.41 -7.80 -9.61
N LEU A 85 5.43 -7.13 -8.99
CA LEU A 85 4.63 -7.70 -7.90
C LEU A 85 3.59 -8.73 -8.38
N ILE A 86 3.21 -8.74 -9.67
CA ILE A 86 2.06 -9.50 -10.17
C ILE A 86 2.19 -10.99 -9.88
N THR A 87 3.35 -11.60 -10.08
CA THR A 87 3.57 -13.02 -9.77
C THR A 87 3.31 -13.32 -8.29
N ALA A 88 3.81 -12.48 -7.37
CA ALA A 88 3.59 -12.66 -5.94
C ALA A 88 2.13 -12.43 -5.55
N ILE A 89 1.43 -11.47 -6.20
CA ILE A 89 -0.02 -11.27 -6.02
C ILE A 89 -0.79 -12.53 -6.44
N CYS A 90 -0.43 -13.17 -7.56
CA CYS A 90 -1.02 -14.44 -7.98
C CYS A 90 -0.81 -15.54 -6.94
N CYS A 91 0.41 -15.69 -6.38
CA CYS A 91 0.67 -16.66 -5.33
C CYS A 91 -0.25 -16.46 -4.12
N SER A 92 -0.33 -15.22 -3.61
CA SER A 92 -1.20 -14.87 -2.48
C SER A 92 -2.69 -15.09 -2.81
N TRP A 93 -3.10 -14.87 -4.07
CA TRP A 93 -4.46 -15.09 -4.53
C TRP A 93 -4.83 -16.57 -4.51
N PHE A 94 -4.00 -17.43 -5.10
CA PHE A 94 -4.29 -18.86 -5.19
C PHE A 94 -4.28 -19.53 -3.81
N ASP A 95 -3.35 -19.14 -2.96
CA ASP A 95 -3.20 -19.71 -1.60
C ASP A 95 -4.07 -19.02 -0.54
N SER A 96 -4.82 -17.98 -0.93
CA SER A 96 -5.73 -17.25 -0.02
C SER A 96 -4.99 -16.57 1.14
N ILE A 97 -3.85 -15.96 0.86
CA ILE A 97 -3.01 -15.30 1.87
C ILE A 97 -3.32 -13.79 1.90
N PRO A 98 -3.64 -13.21 3.07
CA PRO A 98 -3.92 -11.78 3.18
C PRO A 98 -2.63 -10.96 3.08
N VAL A 99 -2.41 -10.29 1.95
CA VAL A 99 -1.30 -9.37 1.72
C VAL A 99 -1.81 -8.03 1.23
N LEU A 100 -1.31 -6.97 1.82
CA LEU A 100 -1.49 -5.59 1.36
C LEU A 100 -0.31 -5.22 0.46
N TYR A 101 -0.56 -5.15 -0.83
CA TYR A 101 0.36 -4.60 -1.81
C TYR A 101 0.14 -3.09 -1.93
N ILE A 102 1.21 -2.31 -1.87
CA ILE A 102 1.17 -0.87 -2.02
C ILE A 102 2.07 -0.50 -3.18
N THR A 103 1.56 0.28 -4.13
CA THR A 103 2.35 0.81 -5.23
C THR A 103 2.37 2.33 -5.20
N GLY A 104 3.52 2.90 -5.53
CA GLY A 104 3.60 4.31 -5.88
C GLY A 104 3.13 4.53 -7.31
N GLN A 105 2.59 5.72 -7.60
CA GLN A 105 2.17 6.13 -8.93
C GLN A 105 2.74 7.50 -9.26
N VAL A 106 2.84 7.83 -10.53
CA VAL A 106 3.19 9.18 -10.97
C VAL A 106 2.19 10.20 -10.42
N THR A 107 2.59 11.45 -10.34
CA THR A 107 1.71 12.54 -9.86
C THR A 107 0.42 12.63 -10.69
N ARG A 108 -0.69 12.98 -10.06
CA ARG A 108 -2.02 13.02 -10.71
C ARG A 108 -2.06 13.85 -12.01
N PHE A 109 -1.35 14.97 -12.03
CA PHE A 109 -1.28 15.85 -13.22
C PHE A 109 -0.41 15.29 -14.35
N ARG A 110 0.37 14.21 -14.09
CA ARG A 110 1.15 13.48 -15.10
C ARG A 110 0.53 12.15 -15.48
N MET A 111 -0.68 11.88 -15.03
CA MET A 111 -1.40 10.68 -15.45
C MET A 111 -2.10 10.95 -16.77
N LYS A 112 -2.08 9.97 -17.68
CA LYS A 112 -2.69 10.07 -19.00
C LYS A 112 -4.23 10.24 -18.97
N GLY A 113 -4.88 9.77 -17.91
CA GLY A 113 -6.33 9.82 -17.79
C GLY A 113 -7.01 9.16 -19.00
N THR A 114 -7.87 9.90 -19.67
CA THR A 114 -8.61 9.45 -20.88
C THR A 114 -7.89 9.78 -22.19
N LEU A 115 -6.68 10.33 -22.15
CA LEU A 115 -5.90 10.60 -23.35
C LEU A 115 -5.47 9.29 -24.02
N GLY A 116 -5.55 9.23 -25.34
CA GLY A 116 -5.23 8.06 -26.15
C GLY A 116 -3.73 7.71 -26.25
N VAL A 117 -2.91 8.16 -25.30
CA VAL A 117 -1.48 7.89 -25.22
C VAL A 117 -1.18 6.72 -24.26
N ARG A 118 -0.01 6.11 -24.41
CA ARG A 118 0.37 4.97 -23.55
C ARG A 118 0.74 5.42 -22.15
N GLN A 119 1.43 6.57 -21.99
CA GLN A 119 1.80 7.20 -20.72
C GLN A 119 2.08 8.71 -20.93
N ILE A 120 1.98 9.49 -19.87
CA ILE A 120 2.49 10.87 -19.80
C ILE A 120 3.62 10.94 -18.78
N GLY A 121 3.39 10.48 -17.56
CA GLY A 121 4.41 10.37 -16.56
C GLY A 121 5.34 9.18 -16.81
N PHE A 122 6.63 9.36 -16.51
CA PHE A 122 7.61 8.30 -16.68
C PHE A 122 7.22 7.07 -15.84
N GLN A 123 7.14 5.91 -16.49
CA GLN A 123 6.72 4.65 -15.87
C GLN A 123 5.29 4.66 -15.30
N GLU A 124 4.41 5.50 -15.82
CA GLU A 124 2.98 5.40 -15.53
C GLU A 124 2.45 4.03 -15.95
N THR A 125 1.73 3.36 -15.06
CA THR A 125 1.18 2.03 -15.32
C THR A 125 -0.20 1.89 -14.70
N GLU A 126 -1.14 1.34 -15.45
CA GLU A 126 -2.51 1.09 -14.98
C GLU A 126 -2.57 -0.20 -14.16
N ILE A 127 -1.78 -0.26 -13.08
CA ILE A 127 -1.62 -1.46 -12.28
C ILE A 127 -2.97 -1.99 -11.75
N ILE A 128 -3.92 -1.11 -11.44
CA ILE A 128 -5.24 -1.50 -10.94
C ILE A 128 -5.98 -2.40 -11.93
N SER A 129 -5.96 -2.07 -13.22
CA SER A 129 -6.59 -2.89 -14.26
C SER A 129 -5.90 -4.25 -14.42
N MET A 130 -4.56 -4.27 -14.31
CA MET A 130 -3.76 -5.49 -14.45
C MET A 130 -3.99 -6.50 -13.33
N VAL A 131 -4.23 -6.06 -12.10
CA VAL A 131 -4.38 -6.94 -10.93
C VAL A 131 -5.83 -7.22 -10.53
N LYS A 132 -6.80 -6.64 -11.24
CA LYS A 132 -8.22 -6.71 -10.87
C LYS A 132 -8.75 -8.14 -10.70
N SER A 133 -8.29 -9.06 -11.54
CA SER A 133 -8.73 -10.46 -11.53
C SER A 133 -8.04 -11.34 -10.48
N ILE A 134 -6.96 -10.85 -9.90
CA ILE A 134 -6.11 -11.58 -8.95
C ILE A 134 -6.00 -10.87 -7.58
N THR A 135 -6.92 -9.97 -7.29
CA THR A 135 -7.02 -9.28 -5.99
C THR A 135 -8.46 -9.26 -5.51
N LYS A 136 -8.67 -9.35 -4.20
CA LYS A 136 -10.01 -9.16 -3.60
C LYS A 136 -10.48 -7.70 -3.69
N TYR A 137 -9.55 -6.78 -3.69
CA TYR A 137 -9.79 -5.35 -3.81
C TYR A 137 -8.54 -4.66 -4.32
N SER A 138 -8.70 -3.83 -5.34
CA SER A 138 -7.66 -2.95 -5.82
C SER A 138 -8.21 -1.55 -6.04
N THR A 139 -7.46 -0.53 -5.68
CA THR A 139 -7.91 0.87 -5.82
C THR A 139 -6.74 1.83 -5.94
N GLN A 140 -6.92 2.87 -6.74
CA GLN A 140 -6.03 4.02 -6.74
C GLN A 140 -6.59 5.10 -5.81
N ILE A 141 -5.72 5.75 -5.06
CA ILE A 141 -6.06 6.89 -4.21
C ILE A 141 -6.19 8.13 -5.10
N LYS A 142 -7.31 8.84 -4.97
CA LYS A 142 -7.58 10.08 -5.73
C LYS A 142 -7.45 11.34 -4.89
N SER A 143 -7.54 11.21 -3.56
CA SER A 143 -7.47 12.32 -2.60
C SER A 143 -6.87 11.85 -1.27
N LYS A 144 -6.14 12.73 -0.59
CA LYS A 144 -5.64 12.48 0.78
C LYS A 144 -6.74 12.09 1.78
N ASN A 145 -7.96 12.56 1.57
CA ASN A 145 -9.08 12.29 2.47
C ASN A 145 -9.57 10.82 2.40
N GLU A 146 -9.19 10.08 1.36
CA GLU A 146 -9.58 8.68 1.17
C GLU A 146 -8.63 7.70 1.89
N ILE A 147 -7.43 8.14 2.29
CA ILE A 147 -6.37 7.26 2.80
C ILE A 147 -6.89 6.34 3.90
N VAL A 148 -7.43 6.89 4.97
CA VAL A 148 -7.85 6.08 6.13
C VAL A 148 -8.95 5.09 5.76
N SER A 149 -9.97 5.55 5.03
CA SER A 149 -11.11 4.71 4.64
C SER A 149 -10.71 3.59 3.67
N LYS A 150 -9.86 3.89 2.69
CA LYS A 150 -9.39 2.91 1.69
C LYS A 150 -8.46 1.87 2.32
N PHE A 151 -7.51 2.28 3.17
CA PHE A 151 -6.65 1.33 3.88
C PHE A 151 -7.45 0.43 4.82
N LYS A 152 -8.38 0.99 5.61
CA LYS A 152 -9.27 0.21 6.47
C LYS A 152 -10.06 -0.81 5.65
N LYS A 153 -10.70 -0.37 4.57
CA LYS A 153 -11.47 -1.22 3.68
C LYS A 153 -10.62 -2.34 3.06
N ALA A 154 -9.45 -2.00 2.55
CA ALA A 154 -8.53 -2.96 1.93
C ALA A 154 -8.12 -4.05 2.92
N ILE A 155 -7.63 -3.67 4.11
CA ILE A 155 -7.18 -4.63 5.14
C ILE A 155 -8.34 -5.49 5.63
N GLN A 156 -9.52 -4.91 5.82
CA GLN A 156 -10.72 -5.65 6.20
C GLN A 156 -11.09 -6.68 5.13
N ILE A 157 -11.10 -6.30 3.86
CA ILE A 157 -11.41 -7.22 2.75
C ILE A 157 -10.34 -8.32 2.63
N ALA A 158 -9.05 -7.98 2.78
CA ALA A 158 -7.97 -8.96 2.71
C ALA A 158 -8.16 -10.11 3.73
N LYS A 159 -8.63 -9.79 4.92
CA LYS A 159 -8.78 -10.73 6.04
C LYS A 159 -10.17 -11.36 6.16
N SER A 160 -11.20 -10.86 5.46
CA SER A 160 -12.59 -11.32 5.60
C SER A 160 -12.91 -12.50 4.68
N GLY A 161 -13.83 -13.39 5.11
CA GLY A 161 -14.22 -14.57 4.33
C GLY A 161 -13.01 -15.41 3.93
N ARG A 162 -12.95 -15.85 2.65
CA ARG A 162 -11.72 -16.42 2.10
C ARG A 162 -10.65 -15.30 2.00
N PRO A 163 -9.57 -15.34 2.77
CA PRO A 163 -8.54 -14.29 2.73
C PRO A 163 -7.90 -14.14 1.34
N GLY A 164 -7.15 -13.07 1.13
CA GLY A 164 -6.44 -12.88 -0.13
C GLY A 164 -5.84 -11.49 -0.31
N PRO A 165 -5.08 -11.27 -1.38
CA PRO A 165 -4.35 -10.04 -1.63
C PRO A 165 -5.27 -8.87 -1.96
N VAL A 166 -4.80 -7.68 -1.59
CA VAL A 166 -5.39 -6.38 -1.96
C VAL A 166 -4.28 -5.45 -2.42
N LEU A 167 -4.61 -4.46 -3.28
CA LEU A 167 -3.63 -3.49 -3.75
C LEU A 167 -4.17 -2.07 -3.62
N ILE A 168 -3.31 -1.16 -3.13
CA ILE A 168 -3.56 0.28 -3.08
C ILE A 168 -2.45 1.00 -3.87
N ASP A 169 -2.84 1.72 -4.91
CA ASP A 169 -1.95 2.52 -5.76
C ASP A 169 -2.03 4.00 -5.36
N ILE A 170 -0.88 4.65 -5.09
CA ILE A 170 -0.87 5.96 -4.44
C ILE A 170 0.00 6.95 -5.22
N PRO A 171 -0.62 7.96 -5.87
CA PRO A 171 0.10 9.02 -6.56
C PRO A 171 1.10 9.76 -5.66
N ASP A 172 2.29 10.04 -6.18
CA ASP A 172 3.40 10.66 -5.45
C ASP A 172 3.03 12.02 -4.84
N ASP A 173 2.27 12.84 -5.56
CA ASP A 173 1.82 14.13 -5.05
C ASP A 173 0.90 14.00 -3.82
N ILE A 174 0.05 12.98 -3.78
CA ILE A 174 -0.79 12.69 -2.59
C ILE A 174 0.07 12.26 -1.40
N GLN A 175 1.12 11.46 -1.62
CA GLN A 175 2.02 11.03 -0.54
C GLN A 175 2.66 12.20 0.22
N ARG A 176 2.90 13.32 -0.49
CA ARG A 176 3.52 14.54 0.04
C ARG A 176 2.54 15.52 0.68
N GLU A 177 1.25 15.41 0.39
CA GLU A 177 0.25 16.33 0.96
C GLU A 177 0.23 16.27 2.48
N SER A 178 -0.15 17.40 3.11
CA SER A 178 -0.42 17.45 4.55
C SER A 178 -1.91 17.18 4.84
N ILE A 179 -2.16 16.44 5.92
CA ILE A 179 -3.50 16.14 6.41
C ILE A 179 -3.56 16.37 7.92
N LYS A 180 -4.73 16.73 8.45
CA LYS A 180 -4.92 16.82 9.89
C LYS A 180 -4.61 15.48 10.55
N ASN A 181 -3.76 15.50 11.59
CA ASN A 181 -3.39 14.28 12.30
C ASN A 181 -4.63 13.62 12.91
N ILE A 182 -4.89 12.39 12.50
CA ILE A 182 -6.06 11.61 12.91
C ILE A 182 -5.63 10.66 14.03
N ASN A 183 -6.36 10.66 15.14
CA ASN A 183 -6.14 9.66 16.18
C ASN A 183 -6.72 8.31 15.73
N LEU A 184 -5.85 7.42 15.27
CA LEU A 184 -6.23 6.12 14.74
C LEU A 184 -6.89 5.19 15.77
N SER A 185 -6.59 5.37 17.07
CA SER A 185 -7.23 4.58 18.15
C SER A 185 -8.73 4.87 18.30
N LYS A 186 -9.20 6.05 17.86
CA LYS A 186 -10.61 6.42 17.88
C LYS A 186 -11.40 6.02 16.62
N THR A 187 -10.72 5.48 15.60
CA THR A 187 -11.35 5.17 14.31
C THR A 187 -11.80 3.71 14.18
N ASN A 188 -11.81 2.92 15.28
CA ASN A 188 -12.15 1.49 15.25
C ASN A 188 -11.43 0.74 14.11
N LEU A 189 -10.13 1.04 13.89
CA LEU A 189 -9.31 0.38 12.88
C LEU A 189 -9.08 -1.09 13.23
N VAL A 190 -9.14 -1.41 14.52
CA VAL A 190 -8.94 -2.77 15.04
C VAL A 190 -10.28 -3.27 15.59
N ASN A 191 -11.20 -3.68 14.74
CA ASN A 191 -12.16 -4.67 15.16
C ASN A 191 -11.41 -6.01 15.19
N LYS A 192 -11.20 -6.57 16.39
CA LYS A 192 -10.77 -7.95 16.56
C LYS A 192 -11.77 -8.84 15.84
N TYR A 193 -11.39 -9.34 14.67
CA TYR A 193 -12.11 -10.47 14.08
C TYR A 193 -11.52 -11.72 14.71
N ILE A 194 -12.36 -12.34 15.53
CA ILE A 194 -12.24 -13.73 15.93
C ILE A 194 -12.61 -14.60 14.74
#